data_0a184549590d10761b47f7adccf8f6ea
#
_entry.id   0a184549590d10761b47f7adccf8f6ea
#
_cell.length_a   1.000
_cell.length_b   1.000
_cell.length_c   1.000
_cell.angle_alpha   90.00
_cell.angle_beta   90.00
_cell.angle_gamma   90.00
#
_symmetry.space_group_name_H-M   'P 1'
#
loop_
_entity.id
_entity.type
_entity.pdbx_description
1 polymer ?
#
loop_
_entity_poly.entity_id
_entity_poly.type
_entity_poly.pdbx_seq_one_letter_code
_entity_poly.pdbx_strand_id
1 'polypeptide(L)'
;MAWAPALRRALARFLLGAMVAGPAAAQGVVDGSDARIGIERTERLLALVRQTLPGPDAKVTDLREGRAGAVCGMIEMRNRMGNYTGPRPFVSDPASRVFGRLPEGPELRNPASAADFAAMERTRRLYAQNCAE
;
A
#
# COMPACT_ATOMS: atom_id res chain seq x y z
N MET A 1 -69.64 -11.16 34.12
CA MET A 1 -68.87 -9.89 33.93
C MET A 1 -67.44 -10.24 33.76
N ALA A 2 -66.98 -10.21 32.54
CA ALA A 2 -65.61 -10.51 32.15
C ALA A 2 -64.91 -9.20 31.67
N TRP A 3 -63.88 -8.81 32.40
CA TRP A 3 -63.02 -7.68 32.00
C TRP A 3 -61.78 -8.24 31.42
N ALA A 4 -61.58 -7.99 30.15
CA ALA A 4 -60.32 -8.25 29.43
C ALA A 4 -59.44 -7.01 29.50
N PRO A 5 -58.18 -7.11 29.89
CA PRO A 5 -57.24 -6.02 29.69
C PRO A 5 -56.59 -6.12 28.32
N ALA A 6 -56.65 -5.02 27.59
CA ALA A 6 -56.04 -4.85 26.30
C ALA A 6 -54.50 -4.92 26.38
N LEU A 7 -53.92 -5.87 25.66
CA LEU A 7 -52.48 -5.96 25.45
C LEU A 7 -52.03 -4.81 24.49
N ARG A 8 -51.38 -3.79 25.03
CA ARG A 8 -50.66 -2.81 24.25
C ARG A 8 -49.37 -3.42 23.77
N ARG A 9 -49.33 -3.80 22.50
CA ARG A 9 -48.08 -4.17 21.81
C ARG A 9 -47.24 -2.91 21.56
N ALA A 10 -46.22 -2.72 22.36
CA ALA A 10 -45.16 -1.73 22.10
C ALA A 10 -44.28 -2.24 20.97
N LEU A 11 -44.42 -1.67 19.80
CA LEU A 11 -43.51 -1.85 18.68
C LEU A 11 -42.24 -1.04 18.96
N ALA A 12 -41.22 -1.74 19.50
CA ALA A 12 -39.87 -1.21 19.58
C ALA A 12 -39.29 -1.13 18.15
N ARG A 13 -39.26 0.03 17.56
CA ARG A 13 -38.51 0.31 16.30
C ARG A 13 -37.05 0.34 16.66
N PHE A 14 -36.33 -0.74 16.38
CA PHE A 14 -34.87 -0.76 16.33
C PHE A 14 -34.46 0.04 15.10
N LEU A 15 -34.01 1.26 15.30
CA LEU A 15 -33.24 1.99 14.32
C LEU A 15 -31.85 1.37 14.24
N LEU A 16 -31.64 0.49 13.27
CA LEU A 16 -30.28 0.09 12.87
C LEU A 16 -29.63 1.33 12.27
N GLY A 17 -28.81 2.01 13.08
CA GLY A 17 -27.90 3.02 12.58
C GLY A 17 -26.86 2.33 11.70
N ALA A 18 -26.98 2.48 10.39
CA ALA A 18 -25.92 2.11 9.46
C ALA A 18 -24.72 3.01 9.75
N MET A 19 -23.72 2.49 10.45
CA MET A 19 -22.41 3.12 10.51
C MET A 19 -21.81 3.02 9.10
N VAL A 20 -21.88 4.13 8.37
CA VAL A 20 -21.10 4.29 7.15
C VAL A 20 -19.66 4.50 7.62
N ALA A 21 -18.87 3.42 7.63
CA ALA A 21 -17.44 3.53 7.75
C ALA A 21 -16.96 4.26 6.48
N GLY A 22 -16.55 5.53 6.63
CA GLY A 22 -15.89 6.26 5.56
C GLY A 22 -14.64 5.53 5.10
N PRO A 23 -14.22 5.67 3.85
CA PRO A 23 -12.99 5.03 3.38
C PRO A 23 -11.83 5.56 4.22
N ALA A 24 -11.24 4.69 5.02
CA ALA A 24 -9.94 4.96 5.59
C ALA A 24 -9.00 5.20 4.39
N ALA A 25 -8.31 6.35 4.33
CA ALA A 25 -7.27 6.61 3.35
C ALA A 25 -6.14 5.60 3.63
N ALA A 26 -6.25 4.43 3.02
CA ALA A 26 -5.28 3.36 3.18
C ALA A 26 -4.28 3.44 2.04
N GLN A 27 -3.03 3.10 2.33
CA GLN A 27 -2.07 2.73 1.30
C GLN A 27 -2.74 1.78 0.32
N GLY A 28 -2.67 2.06 -0.95
CA GLY A 28 -3.35 1.22 -1.90
C GLY A 28 -2.91 1.45 -3.34
N VAL A 29 -3.30 0.51 -4.17
CA VAL A 29 -3.20 0.64 -5.62
C VAL A 29 -4.36 1.52 -6.07
N VAL A 30 -4.05 2.61 -6.76
CA VAL A 30 -5.04 3.64 -7.09
C VAL A 30 -5.44 3.69 -8.56
N ASP A 31 -4.77 2.91 -9.41
CA ASP A 31 -4.99 2.90 -10.87
C ASP A 31 -5.57 1.58 -11.40
N GLY A 32 -5.90 0.64 -10.52
CA GLY A 32 -6.41 -0.68 -10.90
C GLY A 32 -5.37 -1.66 -11.46
N SER A 33 -4.08 -1.31 -11.42
CA SER A 33 -3.01 -2.17 -11.93
C SER A 33 -2.76 -3.44 -11.12
N ASP A 34 -3.32 -3.54 -9.92
CA ASP A 34 -3.35 -4.75 -9.10
C ASP A 34 -3.96 -5.96 -9.82
N ALA A 35 -4.87 -5.73 -10.76
CA ALA A 35 -5.42 -6.78 -11.59
C ALA A 35 -4.36 -7.54 -12.43
N ARG A 36 -3.22 -6.92 -12.73
CA ARG A 36 -2.13 -7.54 -13.49
C ARG A 36 -1.34 -8.57 -12.69
N ILE A 37 -1.29 -8.41 -11.37
CA ILE A 37 -0.49 -9.29 -10.51
C ILE A 37 -1.34 -10.16 -9.57
N GLY A 38 -2.62 -9.86 -9.45
CA GLY A 38 -3.57 -10.57 -8.61
C GLY A 38 -3.61 -10.10 -7.16
N ILE A 39 -4.72 -10.39 -6.49
CA ILE A 39 -5.03 -9.89 -5.16
C ILE A 39 -4.01 -10.34 -4.10
N GLU A 40 -3.62 -11.60 -4.11
CA GLU A 40 -2.71 -12.18 -3.11
C GLU A 40 -1.32 -11.52 -3.15
N ARG A 41 -0.78 -11.32 -4.34
CA ARG A 41 0.51 -10.65 -4.53
C ARG A 41 0.44 -9.17 -4.17
N THR A 42 -0.67 -8.52 -4.50
CA THR A 42 -0.93 -7.12 -4.12
C THR A 42 -0.95 -6.96 -2.61
N GLU A 43 -1.65 -7.82 -1.89
CA GLU A 43 -1.71 -7.76 -0.43
C GLU A 43 -0.34 -7.97 0.22
N ARG A 44 0.45 -8.91 -0.28
CA ARG A 44 1.83 -9.13 0.19
C ARG A 44 2.72 -7.92 -0.06
N LEU A 45 2.60 -7.31 -1.24
CA LEU A 45 3.32 -6.09 -1.58
C LEU A 45 2.95 -4.94 -0.64
N LEU A 46 1.67 -4.68 -0.44
CA LEU A 46 1.21 -3.61 0.43
C LEU A 46 1.63 -3.83 1.89
N ALA A 47 1.70 -5.08 2.34
CA ALA A 47 2.23 -5.41 3.66
C ALA A 47 3.71 -5.05 3.78
N LEU A 48 4.54 -5.35 2.76
CA LEU A 48 5.95 -4.95 2.72
C LEU A 48 6.12 -3.43 2.68
N VAL A 49 5.31 -2.74 1.90
CA VAL A 49 5.31 -1.27 1.85
C VAL A 49 5.07 -0.67 3.24
N ARG A 50 4.06 -1.16 3.95
CA ARG A 50 3.76 -0.70 5.32
C ARG A 50 4.89 -0.96 6.31
N GLN A 51 5.60 -2.07 6.15
CA GLN A 51 6.73 -2.43 7.03
C GLN A 51 8.00 -1.63 6.73
N THR A 52 8.18 -1.22 5.48
CA THR A 52 9.44 -0.62 5.02
C THR A 52 9.39 0.90 5.01
N LEU A 53 8.25 1.47 4.67
CA LEU A 53 8.11 2.91 4.47
C LEU A 53 7.26 3.55 5.57
N PRO A 54 7.68 4.73 6.08
CA PRO A 54 6.89 5.47 7.04
C PRO A 54 5.67 6.13 6.37
N GLY A 55 4.56 6.16 7.09
CA GLY A 55 3.35 6.88 6.67
C GLY A 55 2.30 5.99 5.99
N PRO A 56 1.02 6.32 6.23
CA PRO A 56 -0.10 5.48 5.81
C PRO A 56 -0.60 5.72 4.38
N ASP A 57 -0.13 6.76 3.71
CA ASP A 57 -0.78 7.31 2.51
C ASP A 57 0.00 7.07 1.22
N ALA A 58 0.78 6.00 1.13
CA ALA A 58 1.48 5.67 -0.10
C ALA A 58 0.50 5.28 -1.21
N LYS A 59 0.65 5.87 -2.37
CA LYS A 59 -0.08 5.51 -3.59
C LYS A 59 0.79 4.63 -4.46
N VAL A 60 0.28 3.46 -4.83
CA VAL A 60 0.95 2.53 -5.73
C VAL A 60 0.25 2.54 -7.08
N THR A 61 1.02 2.61 -8.13
CA THR A 61 0.55 2.62 -9.52
C THR A 61 1.44 1.77 -10.41
N ASP A 62 0.96 1.50 -11.62
CA ASP A 62 1.70 0.79 -12.67
C ASP A 62 2.32 -0.54 -12.20
N LEU A 63 1.56 -1.31 -11.44
CA LEU A 63 1.99 -2.64 -11.02
C LEU A 63 2.11 -3.57 -12.22
N ARG A 64 3.24 -4.28 -12.28
CA ARG A 64 3.51 -5.28 -13.28
C ARG A 64 4.39 -6.38 -12.72
N GLU A 65 4.34 -7.54 -13.36
CA GLU A 65 5.29 -8.61 -13.07
C GLU A 65 6.64 -8.27 -13.67
N GLY A 66 7.67 -8.41 -12.84
CA GLY A 66 9.05 -8.39 -13.27
C GLY A 66 9.60 -9.79 -13.53
N ARG A 67 10.88 -9.86 -13.82
CA ARG A 67 11.59 -11.14 -13.95
C ARG A 67 11.74 -11.80 -12.58
N ALA A 68 11.93 -13.12 -12.57
CA ALA A 68 12.19 -13.90 -11.36
C ALA A 68 11.16 -13.74 -10.23
N GLY A 69 9.90 -13.50 -10.58
CA GLY A 69 8.82 -13.32 -9.60
C GLY A 69 8.78 -11.98 -8.90
N ALA A 70 9.62 -11.02 -9.31
CA ALA A 70 9.59 -9.66 -8.79
C ALA A 70 8.29 -8.94 -9.17
N VAL A 71 7.91 -7.97 -8.37
CA VAL A 71 6.85 -7.01 -8.67
C VAL A 71 7.48 -5.63 -8.84
N CYS A 72 7.14 -4.99 -9.94
CA CYS A 72 7.62 -3.66 -10.31
C CYS A 72 6.45 -2.68 -10.36
N GLY A 73 6.73 -1.42 -10.17
CA GLY A 73 5.72 -0.38 -10.25
C GLY A 73 6.26 0.98 -9.83
N MET A 74 5.33 1.88 -9.57
CA MET A 74 5.60 3.23 -9.08
C MET A 74 4.97 3.42 -7.72
N ILE A 75 5.63 4.16 -6.86
CA ILE A 75 5.12 4.53 -5.55
C ILE A 75 5.31 6.01 -5.29
N GLU A 76 4.28 6.64 -4.78
CA GLU A 76 4.27 8.03 -4.40
C GLU A 76 3.95 8.18 -2.92
N MET A 77 4.73 8.99 -2.23
CA MET A 77 4.61 9.20 -0.79
C MET A 77 4.43 10.67 -0.45
N ARG A 78 3.84 10.93 0.70
CA ARG A 78 3.79 12.28 1.27
C ARG A 78 5.08 12.61 2.00
N ASN A 79 5.53 13.85 1.85
CA ASN A 79 6.59 14.42 2.67
C ASN A 79 6.06 14.82 4.07
N ARG A 80 6.93 15.36 4.91
CA ARG A 80 6.58 15.82 6.26
C ARG A 80 5.53 16.94 6.27
N MET A 81 5.39 17.67 5.16
CA MET A 81 4.41 18.75 5.00
C MET A 81 3.06 18.24 4.47
N GLY A 82 2.92 16.94 4.25
CA GLY A 82 1.70 16.33 3.75
C GLY A 82 1.53 16.38 2.23
N ASN A 83 2.51 16.87 1.48
CA ASN A 83 2.47 16.93 0.03
C ASN A 83 3.06 15.67 -0.59
N TYR A 84 2.44 15.18 -1.66
CA TYR A 84 3.01 14.11 -2.47
C TYR A 84 4.25 14.60 -3.22
N THR A 85 5.29 13.77 -3.24
CA THR A 85 6.60 14.12 -3.82
C THR A 85 6.80 13.64 -5.25
N GLY A 86 5.78 13.05 -5.85
CA GLY A 86 5.83 12.45 -7.16
C GLY A 86 6.16 10.96 -7.15
N PRO A 87 5.76 10.24 -8.21
CA PRO A 87 5.97 8.80 -8.30
C PRO A 87 7.43 8.45 -8.50
N ARG A 88 7.88 7.38 -7.82
CA ARG A 88 9.22 6.81 -7.96
C ARG A 88 9.13 5.32 -8.27
N PRO A 89 9.98 4.81 -9.17
CA PRO A 89 10.03 3.38 -9.43
C PRO A 89 10.41 2.59 -8.18
N PHE A 90 9.85 1.40 -8.05
CA PHE A 90 10.23 0.45 -7.02
C PHE A 90 10.38 -0.96 -7.59
N VAL A 91 11.07 -1.78 -6.84
CA VAL A 91 11.14 -3.22 -7.03
C VAL A 91 10.80 -3.92 -5.72
N SER A 92 10.02 -4.97 -5.79
CA SER A 92 9.74 -5.86 -4.67
C SER A 92 10.02 -7.29 -5.08
N ASP A 93 10.75 -7.99 -4.20
CA ASP A 93 10.87 -9.44 -4.27
C ASP A 93 10.12 -10.06 -3.09
N PRO A 94 8.90 -10.58 -3.32
CA PRO A 94 8.09 -11.12 -2.23
C PRO A 94 8.71 -12.37 -1.57
N ALA A 95 9.51 -13.14 -2.31
CA ALA A 95 10.14 -14.35 -1.79
C ALA A 95 11.22 -14.02 -0.75
N SER A 96 12.05 -13.02 -1.02
CA SER A 96 13.08 -12.54 -0.08
C SER A 96 12.59 -11.42 0.84
N ARG A 97 11.33 -11.00 0.73
CA ARG A 97 10.73 -9.89 1.48
C ARG A 97 11.50 -8.58 1.33
N VAL A 98 12.03 -8.33 0.16
CA VAL A 98 12.71 -7.08 -0.18
C VAL A 98 11.75 -6.13 -0.88
N PHE A 99 11.75 -4.89 -0.43
CA PHE A 99 11.10 -3.77 -1.11
C PHE A 99 12.07 -2.60 -1.12
N GLY A 100 12.22 -1.96 -2.28
CA GLY A 100 13.07 -0.78 -2.39
C GLY A 100 12.58 0.16 -3.47
N ARG A 101 12.58 1.45 -3.15
CA ARG A 101 12.41 2.51 -4.14
C ARG A 101 13.75 2.78 -4.80
N LEU A 102 13.76 3.06 -6.10
CA LEU A 102 14.98 3.52 -6.74
C LEU A 102 15.45 4.83 -6.09
N PRO A 103 16.70 4.89 -5.64
CA PRO A 103 17.24 6.12 -5.06
C PRO A 103 17.41 7.21 -6.11
N GLU A 104 17.22 8.45 -5.69
CA GLU A 104 17.53 9.62 -6.50
C GLU A 104 18.99 10.04 -6.35
N GLY A 105 19.47 10.86 -7.30
CA GLY A 105 20.85 11.32 -7.28
C GLY A 105 21.32 11.96 -5.98
N PRO A 106 20.53 12.85 -5.32
CA PRO A 106 20.90 13.43 -4.03
C PRO A 106 21.08 12.40 -2.92
N GLU A 107 20.23 11.37 -2.86
CA GLU A 107 20.33 10.29 -1.87
C GLU A 107 21.60 9.47 -2.05
N LEU A 108 21.95 9.17 -3.31
CA LEU A 108 23.18 8.44 -3.62
C LEU A 108 24.46 9.23 -3.29
N ARG A 109 24.40 10.55 -3.41
CA ARG A 109 25.55 11.41 -3.06
C ARG A 109 25.72 11.61 -1.56
N ASN A 110 24.62 11.53 -0.79
CA ASN A 110 24.61 11.74 0.65
C ASN A 110 23.85 10.62 1.37
N PRO A 111 24.37 9.39 1.36
CA PRO A 111 23.73 8.29 2.09
C PRO A 111 23.80 8.56 3.59
N ALA A 112 22.77 8.17 4.33
CA ALA A 112 22.72 8.33 5.77
C ALA A 112 23.75 7.46 6.51
N SER A 113 24.13 6.33 5.91
CA SER A 113 25.12 5.39 6.44
C SER A 113 25.68 4.49 5.35
N ALA A 114 26.72 3.74 5.64
CA ALA A 114 27.24 2.71 4.77
C ALA A 114 26.20 1.59 4.51
N ALA A 115 25.40 1.24 5.51
CA ALA A 115 24.32 0.25 5.38
C ALA A 115 23.21 0.78 4.47
N ASP A 116 22.85 2.06 4.57
CA ASP A 116 21.88 2.72 3.69
C ASP A 116 22.37 2.73 2.24
N PHE A 117 23.63 3.10 2.02
CA PHE A 117 24.23 3.04 0.69
C PHE A 117 24.19 1.62 0.09
N ALA A 118 24.55 0.61 0.88
CA ALA A 118 24.49 -0.79 0.43
C ALA A 118 23.06 -1.24 0.09
N ALA A 119 22.07 -0.78 0.85
CA ALA A 119 20.64 -1.06 0.55
C ALA A 119 20.19 -0.39 -0.76
N MET A 120 20.59 0.85 -1.00
CA MET A 120 20.31 1.55 -2.25
C MET A 120 20.94 0.84 -3.45
N GLU A 121 22.19 0.40 -3.33
CA GLU A 121 22.89 -0.36 -4.38
C GLU A 121 22.21 -1.72 -4.68
N ARG A 122 21.75 -2.42 -3.66
CA ARG A 122 20.95 -3.66 -3.85
C ARG A 122 19.66 -3.39 -4.60
N THR A 123 18.95 -2.35 -4.24
CA THR A 123 17.71 -1.94 -4.92
C THR A 123 17.94 -1.62 -6.39
N ARG A 124 18.98 -0.87 -6.69
CA ARG A 124 19.35 -0.55 -8.08
C ARG A 124 19.64 -1.80 -8.91
N ARG A 125 20.39 -2.75 -8.35
CA ARG A 125 20.70 -4.01 -9.03
C ARG A 125 19.45 -4.86 -9.25
N LEU A 126 18.61 -5.02 -8.24
CA LEU A 126 17.37 -5.77 -8.36
C LEU A 126 16.44 -5.16 -9.40
N TYR A 127 16.32 -3.85 -9.41
CA TYR A 127 15.52 -3.16 -10.40
C TYR A 127 16.04 -3.37 -11.81
N ALA A 128 17.34 -3.20 -12.01
CA ALA A 128 17.98 -3.39 -13.32
C ALA A 128 17.83 -4.84 -13.83
N GLN A 129 17.91 -5.81 -12.93
CA GLN A 129 17.79 -7.23 -13.28
C GLN A 129 16.36 -7.67 -13.55
N ASN A 130 15.40 -7.15 -12.80
CA ASN A 130 14.05 -7.69 -12.77
C ASN A 130 12.97 -6.76 -13.32
N CYS A 131 13.19 -5.45 -13.36
CA CYS A 131 12.18 -4.46 -13.72
C CYS A 131 12.53 -3.58 -14.93
N ALA A 132 13.80 -3.41 -15.24
CA ALA A 132 14.22 -2.66 -16.42
C ALA A 132 13.87 -3.43 -17.70
N GLU A 133 13.41 -2.71 -18.73
CA GLU A 133 13.15 -3.24 -20.07
C GLU A 133 14.44 -3.46 -20.86
#